data_92d72f45eb4e6bc37b44c0213a197e2e
#
_entry.id   92d72f45eb4e6bc37b44c0213a197e2e
#
_cell.length_a   1.000
_cell.length_b   1.000
_cell.length_c   1.000
_cell.angle_alpha   90.00
_cell.angle_beta   90.00
_cell.angle_gamma   90.00
#
_symmetry.space_group_name_H-M   'P 1'
#
loop_
_entity.id
_entity.type
_entity.pdbx_description
1 polymer ?
#
loop_
_entity_poly.entity_id
_entity_poly.type
_entity_poly.pdbx_seq_one_letter_code
_entity_poly.pdbx_strand_id
1 'polypeptide(L)'
;SLISSGESVVLVARGDHYKKIYSHGLTLTTSGESITVRPQLIIDKIQDAPPEVDLVVISVKAWQVPEVALAIRSLISSRTVLMTVQNGVEIPNQIAQIFDDNQVVAGVFRGISELVSPGVISYTNKGHLTLGNINQNSVISVNNIADIIKNAGLDVAVTNDIKLELWRKLAMMAPMSGI
;
A
#
# COMPACT_ATOMS: atom_id res chain seq x y z
N SER A 1 -1.86 -4.20 12.96
CA SER A 1 -2.35 -3.61 11.70
C SER A 1 -2.77 -2.16 11.93
N LEU A 2 -2.87 -1.35 10.87
CA LEU A 2 -3.36 0.04 10.96
C LEU A 2 -4.71 0.12 11.69
N ILE A 3 -5.63 -0.80 11.43
CA ILE A 3 -6.91 -0.88 12.13
C ILE A 3 -6.72 -1.10 13.63
N SER A 4 -5.81 -1.99 14.01
CA SER A 4 -5.54 -2.31 15.42
C SER A 4 -4.80 -1.18 16.15
N SER A 5 -4.13 -0.29 15.43
CA SER A 5 -3.46 0.90 16.00
C SER A 5 -4.38 2.12 16.10
N GLY A 6 -5.66 1.99 15.72
CA GLY A 6 -6.65 3.04 15.86
C GLY A 6 -6.85 3.92 14.63
N GLU A 7 -6.17 3.58 13.51
CA GLU A 7 -6.32 4.33 12.27
C GLU A 7 -7.66 4.03 11.58
N SER A 8 -8.23 5.07 10.97
CA SER A 8 -9.44 4.95 10.15
C SER A 8 -9.08 4.39 8.78
N VAL A 9 -9.45 3.14 8.54
CA VAL A 9 -9.09 2.42 7.30
C VAL A 9 -10.30 2.12 6.45
N VAL A 10 -10.27 2.59 5.22
CA VAL A 10 -11.18 2.19 4.15
C VAL A 10 -10.46 1.16 3.28
N LEU A 11 -11.04 -0.03 3.16
CA LEU A 11 -10.47 -1.09 2.33
C LEU A 11 -11.28 -1.24 1.05
N VAL A 12 -10.60 -1.17 -0.09
CA VAL A 12 -11.21 -1.44 -1.41
C VAL A 12 -10.89 -2.88 -1.80
N ALA A 13 -11.91 -3.70 -1.97
CA ALA A 13 -11.77 -5.09 -2.42
C ALA A 13 -12.87 -5.43 -3.43
N ARG A 14 -12.70 -6.47 -4.25
CA ARG A 14 -13.64 -6.84 -5.31
C ARG A 14 -14.05 -8.32 -5.19
N GLY A 15 -15.19 -8.65 -5.78
CA GLY A 15 -15.66 -10.03 -5.93
C GLY A 15 -15.88 -10.74 -4.60
N ASP A 16 -15.49 -12.01 -4.54
CA ASP A 16 -15.68 -12.82 -3.33
C ASP A 16 -14.79 -12.39 -2.17
N HIS A 17 -13.64 -11.79 -2.46
CA HIS A 17 -12.78 -11.21 -1.43
C HIS A 17 -13.50 -10.07 -0.69
N TYR A 18 -14.14 -9.15 -1.42
CA TYR A 18 -15.00 -8.12 -0.84
C TYR A 18 -16.11 -8.71 0.03
N LYS A 19 -16.91 -9.63 -0.55
CA LYS A 19 -18.04 -10.24 0.17
C LYS A 19 -17.61 -10.90 1.48
N LYS A 20 -16.46 -11.59 1.45
CA LYS A 20 -15.97 -12.32 2.61
C LYS A 20 -15.46 -11.38 3.70
N ILE A 21 -14.71 -10.32 3.33
CA ILE A 21 -14.25 -9.33 4.30
C ILE A 21 -15.43 -8.55 4.87
N TYR A 22 -16.40 -8.18 4.06
CA TYR A 22 -17.61 -7.49 4.49
C TYR A 22 -18.35 -8.26 5.59
N SER A 23 -18.53 -9.57 5.40
CA SER A 23 -19.28 -10.43 6.32
C SER A 23 -18.47 -10.90 7.53
N HIS A 24 -17.17 -11.19 7.37
CA HIS A 24 -16.36 -11.87 8.40
C HIS A 24 -15.13 -11.08 8.86
N GLY A 25 -14.77 -10.01 8.16
CA GLY A 25 -13.49 -9.30 8.37
C GLY A 25 -12.35 -9.90 7.54
N LEU A 26 -11.19 -9.25 7.60
CA LEU A 26 -9.95 -9.68 6.98
C LEU A 26 -9.14 -10.49 7.98
N THR A 27 -8.84 -11.73 7.66
CA THR A 27 -8.03 -12.61 8.50
C THR A 27 -6.60 -12.66 7.99
N LEU A 28 -5.67 -12.41 8.88
CA LEU A 28 -4.22 -12.56 8.66
C LEU A 28 -3.75 -13.79 9.42
N THR A 29 -3.10 -14.72 8.74
CA THR A 29 -2.56 -15.96 9.35
C THR A 29 -1.06 -16.05 9.20
N THR A 30 -0.41 -16.61 10.19
CA THR A 30 0.99 -17.00 10.19
C THR A 30 1.12 -18.40 10.77
N SER A 31 2.31 -18.96 10.84
CA SER A 31 2.59 -20.35 11.26
C SER A 31 2.16 -20.72 12.70
N GLY A 32 1.37 -19.95 13.38
CA GLY A 32 0.87 -20.26 14.73
C GLY A 32 -0.18 -19.31 15.24
N GLU A 33 -0.44 -18.23 14.51
CA GLU A 33 -1.37 -17.19 14.94
C GLU A 33 -2.33 -16.79 13.82
N SER A 34 -3.54 -16.41 14.21
CA SER A 34 -4.53 -15.86 13.30
C SER A 34 -5.19 -14.65 13.95
N ILE A 35 -5.22 -13.55 13.22
CA ILE A 35 -5.83 -12.30 13.67
C ILE A 35 -6.86 -11.88 12.64
N THR A 36 -8.10 -11.65 13.07
CA THR A 36 -9.15 -11.09 12.22
C THR A 36 -9.39 -9.64 12.60
N VAL A 37 -9.33 -8.76 11.60
CA VAL A 37 -9.60 -7.33 11.74
C VAL A 37 -10.79 -6.92 10.87
N ARG A 38 -11.53 -5.90 11.33
CA ARG A 38 -12.62 -5.32 10.56
C ARG A 38 -12.25 -3.89 10.20
N PRO A 39 -12.11 -3.55 8.90
CA PRO A 39 -11.92 -2.18 8.49
C PRO A 39 -13.16 -1.35 8.89
N GLN A 40 -12.98 -0.06 9.10
CA GLN A 40 -14.10 0.85 9.39
C GLN A 40 -15.12 0.86 8.25
N LEU A 41 -14.62 0.81 7.02
CA LEU A 41 -15.43 0.72 5.82
C LEU A 41 -14.76 -0.23 4.82
N ILE A 42 -15.56 -1.09 4.21
CA ILE A 42 -15.14 -1.88 3.05
C ILE A 42 -16.06 -1.55 1.87
N ILE A 43 -15.46 -1.29 0.72
CA ILE A 43 -16.15 -0.92 -0.52
C ILE A 43 -15.64 -1.76 -1.68
N ASP A 44 -16.47 -1.94 -2.70
CA ASP A 44 -16.09 -2.60 -3.95
C ASP A 44 -15.90 -1.60 -5.11
N LYS A 45 -16.32 -0.35 -4.92
CA LYS A 45 -16.13 0.75 -5.86
C LYS A 45 -15.40 1.91 -5.20
N ILE A 46 -14.35 2.39 -5.82
CA ILE A 46 -13.53 3.50 -5.31
C ILE A 46 -14.37 4.77 -5.10
N GLN A 47 -15.37 4.98 -5.94
CA GLN A 47 -16.27 6.15 -5.87
C GLN A 47 -17.10 6.21 -4.58
N ASP A 48 -17.26 5.08 -3.89
CA ASP A 48 -17.98 5.00 -2.61
C ASP A 48 -17.08 5.33 -1.40
N ALA A 49 -15.80 5.63 -1.64
CA ALA A 49 -14.89 6.06 -0.59
C ALA A 49 -15.25 7.48 -0.09
N PRO A 50 -15.06 7.75 1.21
CA PRO A 50 -15.23 9.10 1.74
C PRO A 50 -14.25 10.07 1.06
N PRO A 51 -14.63 11.33 0.90
CA PRO A 51 -13.71 12.35 0.40
C PRO A 51 -12.61 12.66 1.42
N GLU A 52 -11.56 13.33 0.95
CA GLU A 52 -10.49 13.89 1.80
C GLU A 52 -9.73 12.84 2.63
N VAL A 53 -9.25 11.80 1.96
CA VAL A 53 -8.35 10.82 2.59
C VAL A 53 -6.94 11.38 2.76
N ASP A 54 -6.29 11.12 3.89
CA ASP A 54 -4.92 11.57 4.17
C ASP A 54 -3.88 10.73 3.41
N LEU A 55 -4.10 9.42 3.30
CA LEU A 55 -3.19 8.49 2.65
C LEU A 55 -3.95 7.50 1.76
N VAL A 56 -3.53 7.40 0.51
CA VAL A 56 -3.97 6.35 -0.42
C VAL A 56 -2.82 5.38 -0.65
N VAL A 57 -2.98 4.13 -0.23
CA VAL A 57 -2.03 3.05 -0.52
C VAL A 57 -2.47 2.34 -1.79
N ILE A 58 -1.72 2.55 -2.87
CA ILE A 58 -1.96 1.89 -4.15
C ILE A 58 -1.22 0.55 -4.14
N SER A 59 -1.97 -0.56 -3.96
CA SER A 59 -1.42 -1.92 -3.85
C SER A 59 -1.93 -2.90 -4.92
N VAL A 60 -2.55 -2.37 -5.97
CA VAL A 60 -3.00 -3.17 -7.12
C VAL A 60 -1.83 -3.63 -7.99
N LYS A 61 -2.06 -4.55 -8.91
CA LYS A 61 -1.05 -4.96 -9.90
C LYS A 61 -0.63 -3.79 -10.79
N ALA A 62 0.62 -3.77 -11.24
CA ALA A 62 1.20 -2.65 -12.01
C ALA A 62 0.33 -2.22 -13.21
N TRP A 63 -0.22 -3.17 -13.96
CA TRP A 63 -1.07 -2.87 -15.12
C TRP A 63 -2.45 -2.27 -14.79
N GLN A 64 -2.89 -2.30 -13.54
CA GLN A 64 -4.14 -1.70 -13.07
C GLN A 64 -3.94 -0.27 -12.57
N VAL A 65 -2.70 0.16 -12.37
CA VAL A 65 -2.39 1.48 -11.80
C VAL A 65 -3.00 2.64 -12.59
N PRO A 66 -2.95 2.67 -13.94
CA PRO A 66 -3.55 3.78 -14.71
C PRO A 66 -5.06 3.92 -14.47
N GLU A 67 -5.79 2.80 -14.44
CA GLU A 67 -7.23 2.79 -14.15
C GLU A 67 -7.52 3.30 -12.74
N VAL A 68 -6.79 2.79 -11.75
CA VAL A 68 -6.95 3.17 -10.35
C VAL A 68 -6.60 4.64 -10.14
N ALA A 69 -5.53 5.14 -10.76
CA ALA A 69 -5.14 6.54 -10.68
C ALA A 69 -6.25 7.48 -11.16
N LEU A 70 -6.93 7.13 -12.24
CA LEU A 70 -8.10 7.90 -12.69
C LEU A 70 -9.27 7.83 -11.72
N ALA A 71 -9.53 6.65 -11.16
CA ALA A 71 -10.65 6.42 -10.26
C ALA A 71 -10.50 7.13 -8.91
N ILE A 72 -9.27 7.25 -8.37
CA ILE A 72 -9.02 7.92 -7.08
C ILE A 72 -8.99 9.45 -7.18
N ARG A 73 -9.01 10.03 -8.38
CA ARG A 73 -8.80 11.47 -8.60
C ARG A 73 -9.74 12.36 -7.78
N SER A 74 -10.99 11.94 -7.60
CA SER A 74 -11.99 12.65 -6.80
C SER A 74 -11.75 12.60 -5.29
N LEU A 75 -10.88 11.71 -4.83
CA LEU A 75 -10.54 11.53 -3.41
C LEU A 75 -9.30 12.34 -3.00
N ILE A 76 -8.54 12.85 -3.99
CA ILE A 76 -7.24 13.47 -3.77
C ILE A 76 -7.39 14.96 -3.55
N SER A 77 -6.92 15.43 -2.41
CA SER A 77 -6.71 16.85 -2.10
C SER A 77 -5.22 17.18 -2.14
N SER A 78 -4.87 18.45 -1.99
CA SER A 78 -3.46 18.88 -1.90
C SER A 78 -2.70 18.30 -0.69
N ARG A 79 -3.41 17.75 0.30
CA ARG A 79 -2.84 17.14 1.51
C ARG A 79 -2.73 15.63 1.43
N THR A 80 -3.41 15.01 0.47
CA THR A 80 -3.42 13.55 0.31
C THR A 80 -2.06 13.03 -0.12
N VAL A 81 -1.55 12.02 0.55
CA VAL A 81 -0.34 11.31 0.15
C VAL A 81 -0.70 10.07 -0.66
N LEU A 82 -0.01 9.86 -1.76
CA LEU A 82 -0.15 8.70 -2.63
C LEU A 82 1.04 7.77 -2.42
N MET A 83 0.84 6.64 -1.78
CA MET A 83 1.89 5.65 -1.54
C MET A 83 1.76 4.49 -2.51
N THR A 84 2.83 4.23 -3.28
CA THR A 84 2.92 3.09 -4.19
C THR A 84 3.75 1.97 -3.57
N VAL A 85 3.33 0.71 -3.71
CA VAL A 85 4.05 -0.46 -3.15
C VAL A 85 4.22 -1.60 -4.16
N GLN A 86 3.98 -1.33 -5.43
CA GLN A 86 4.13 -2.32 -6.51
C GLN A 86 5.58 -2.74 -6.71
N ASN A 87 5.77 -3.91 -7.31
CA ASN A 87 7.04 -4.30 -7.88
C ASN A 87 7.33 -3.49 -9.15
N GLY A 88 8.59 -3.18 -9.40
CA GLY A 88 9.04 -2.36 -10.52
C GLY A 88 9.52 -0.99 -10.07
N VAL A 89 10.10 -0.23 -10.98
CA VAL A 89 10.77 1.05 -10.70
C VAL A 89 9.99 2.26 -11.24
N GLU A 90 9.08 2.04 -12.20
CA GLU A 90 8.42 3.12 -12.95
C GLU A 90 7.10 3.60 -12.34
N ILE A 91 6.44 2.77 -11.51
CA ILE A 91 5.10 3.08 -11.00
C ILE A 91 5.03 4.41 -10.24
N PRO A 92 5.97 4.75 -9.34
CA PRO A 92 5.94 6.04 -8.67
C PRO A 92 5.98 7.22 -9.64
N ASN A 93 6.81 7.12 -10.70
CA ASN A 93 6.91 8.16 -11.73
C ASN A 93 5.61 8.23 -12.57
N GLN A 94 4.97 7.12 -12.89
CA GLN A 94 3.68 7.11 -13.60
C GLN A 94 2.58 7.81 -12.78
N ILE A 95 2.55 7.60 -11.47
CA ILE A 95 1.62 8.31 -10.59
C ILE A 95 1.94 9.81 -10.54
N ALA A 96 3.22 10.18 -10.48
CA ALA A 96 3.66 11.57 -10.48
C ALA A 96 3.36 12.32 -11.79
N GLN A 97 3.16 11.63 -12.90
CA GLN A 97 2.69 12.25 -14.17
C GLN A 97 1.19 12.59 -14.13
N ILE A 98 0.42 11.98 -13.23
CA ILE A 98 -1.03 12.17 -13.14
C ILE A 98 -1.38 13.13 -11.98
N PHE A 99 -0.60 13.10 -10.91
CA PHE A 99 -0.75 13.90 -9.70
C PHE A 99 0.50 14.75 -9.44
N ASP A 100 0.45 15.58 -8.41
CA ASP A 100 1.63 16.35 -7.97
C ASP A 100 2.69 15.35 -7.43
N ASP A 101 3.92 15.42 -7.94
CA ASP A 101 5.03 14.57 -7.51
C ASP A 101 5.43 14.78 -6.04
N ASN A 102 5.11 15.97 -5.49
CA ASN A 102 5.27 16.24 -4.07
C ASN A 102 4.38 15.36 -3.18
N GLN A 103 3.27 14.82 -3.73
CA GLN A 103 2.35 13.96 -3.00
C GLN A 103 2.71 12.48 -3.08
N VAL A 104 3.72 12.10 -3.88
CA VAL A 104 4.03 10.69 -4.17
C VAL A 104 5.16 10.18 -3.30
N VAL A 105 4.85 9.17 -2.50
CA VAL A 105 5.79 8.38 -1.70
C VAL A 105 5.91 6.99 -2.33
N ALA A 106 7.13 6.57 -2.59
CA ALA A 106 7.38 5.20 -3.02
C ALA A 106 7.69 4.30 -1.82
N GLY A 107 7.14 3.09 -1.83
CA GLY A 107 7.37 2.06 -0.85
C GLY A 107 7.96 0.79 -1.49
N VAL A 108 9.03 0.30 -0.91
CA VAL A 108 9.64 -0.98 -1.27
C VAL A 108 9.35 -2.00 -0.19
N PHE A 109 8.33 -2.82 -0.40
CA PHE A 109 7.97 -3.89 0.52
C PHE A 109 8.74 -5.18 0.20
N ARG A 110 9.37 -5.76 1.22
CA ARG A 110 10.06 -7.05 1.17
C ARG A 110 9.40 -7.99 2.16
N GLY A 111 8.53 -8.83 1.67
CA GLY A 111 7.78 -9.83 2.45
C GLY A 111 7.09 -10.80 1.52
N ILE A 112 6.68 -11.93 2.06
CA ILE A 112 5.95 -12.95 1.32
C ILE A 112 4.58 -13.10 1.96
N SER A 113 3.55 -12.84 1.16
CA SER A 113 2.16 -13.02 1.54
C SER A 113 1.37 -13.65 0.39
N GLU A 114 0.37 -14.43 0.73
CA GLU A 114 -0.49 -15.14 -0.20
C GLU A 114 -1.95 -14.97 0.19
N LEU A 115 -2.81 -14.77 -0.81
CA LEU A 115 -4.25 -14.85 -0.66
C LEU A 115 -4.66 -16.34 -0.69
N VAL A 116 -4.79 -16.95 0.47
CA VAL A 116 -5.12 -18.39 0.61
C VAL A 116 -6.57 -18.66 0.20
N SER A 117 -7.47 -17.78 0.58
CA SER A 117 -8.89 -17.81 0.21
C SER A 117 -9.50 -16.43 0.35
N PRO A 118 -10.67 -16.15 -0.23
CA PRO A 118 -11.33 -14.88 -0.03
C PRO A 118 -11.42 -14.48 1.45
N GLY A 119 -10.90 -13.31 1.80
CA GLY A 119 -10.86 -12.80 3.17
C GLY A 119 -9.72 -13.33 4.05
N VAL A 120 -8.87 -14.24 3.55
CA VAL A 120 -7.76 -14.83 4.32
C VAL A 120 -6.43 -14.63 3.63
N ILE A 121 -5.51 -13.94 4.28
CA ILE A 121 -4.14 -13.72 3.82
C ILE A 121 -3.20 -14.46 4.76
N SER A 122 -2.31 -15.28 4.20
CA SER A 122 -1.18 -15.87 4.92
C SER A 122 0.08 -15.07 4.67
N TYR A 123 0.92 -14.92 5.68
CA TYR A 123 2.25 -14.35 5.52
C TYR A 123 3.29 -15.17 6.28
N THR A 124 4.47 -15.35 5.67
CA THR A 124 5.56 -16.17 6.24
C THR A 124 6.44 -15.36 7.18
N ASN A 125 6.56 -14.07 6.94
CA ASN A 125 7.27 -13.13 7.81
C ASN A 125 6.56 -11.76 7.79
N LYS A 126 6.81 -10.95 8.83
CA LYS A 126 6.18 -9.62 8.95
C LYS A 126 6.53 -8.67 7.80
N GLY A 127 7.59 -8.99 7.05
CA GLY A 127 8.08 -8.14 5.98
C GLY A 127 8.77 -6.88 6.50
N HIS A 128 9.39 -6.16 5.57
CA HIS A 128 10.04 -4.88 5.79
C HIS A 128 9.60 -3.89 4.71
N LEU A 129 9.29 -2.67 5.09
CA LEU A 129 8.89 -1.60 4.18
C LEU A 129 9.94 -0.48 4.22
N THR A 130 10.52 -0.14 3.07
CA THR A 130 11.35 1.05 2.94
C THR A 130 10.55 2.14 2.23
N LEU A 131 10.47 3.33 2.80
CA LEU A 131 9.73 4.47 2.26
C LEU A 131 10.68 5.61 1.84
N GLY A 132 10.30 6.35 0.83
CA GLY A 132 10.99 7.57 0.44
C GLY A 132 10.17 8.42 -0.52
N ASN A 133 10.41 9.74 -0.50
CA ASN A 133 9.85 10.66 -1.48
C ASN A 133 10.52 10.45 -2.83
N ILE A 134 9.76 10.50 -3.92
CA ILE A 134 10.31 10.50 -5.26
C ILE A 134 10.89 11.89 -5.63
N ASN A 135 10.27 12.94 -5.13
CA ASN A 135 10.78 14.30 -5.18
C ASN A 135 11.47 14.64 -3.85
N GLN A 136 12.78 14.88 -3.89
CA GLN A 136 13.57 15.19 -2.69
C GLN A 136 13.22 16.55 -2.06
N ASN A 137 12.58 17.44 -2.82
CA ASN A 137 12.09 18.73 -2.33
C ASN A 137 10.66 18.66 -1.75
N SER A 138 10.05 17.48 -1.72
CA SER A 138 8.71 17.31 -1.16
C SER A 138 8.67 17.72 0.31
N VAL A 139 7.65 18.49 0.67
CA VAL A 139 7.36 18.88 2.05
C VAL A 139 6.65 17.80 2.86
N ILE A 140 6.25 16.70 2.21
CA ILE A 140 5.61 15.57 2.87
C ILE A 140 6.60 14.88 3.80
N SER A 141 6.24 14.79 5.07
CA SER A 141 7.02 14.06 6.06
C SER A 141 6.80 12.55 5.92
N VAL A 142 7.67 11.88 5.16
CA VAL A 142 7.69 10.41 5.06
C VAL A 142 7.89 9.77 6.45
N ASN A 143 8.59 10.46 7.36
CA ASN A 143 8.77 9.97 8.73
C ASN A 143 7.44 9.82 9.47
N ASN A 144 6.51 10.76 9.33
CA ASN A 144 5.20 10.66 9.96
C ASN A 144 4.44 9.41 9.47
N ILE A 145 4.49 9.14 8.16
CA ILE A 145 3.88 7.95 7.57
C ILE A 145 4.56 6.68 8.09
N ALA A 146 5.90 6.68 8.15
CA ALA A 146 6.67 5.57 8.67
C ALA A 146 6.33 5.28 10.13
N ASP A 147 6.14 6.30 10.96
CA ASP A 147 5.81 6.15 12.39
C ASP A 147 4.40 5.58 12.57
N ILE A 148 3.42 6.02 11.79
CA ILE A 148 2.07 5.44 11.79
C ILE A 148 2.13 3.94 11.44
N ILE A 149 2.88 3.58 10.40
CA ILE A 149 3.00 2.19 9.96
C ILE A 149 3.82 1.33 10.96
N LYS A 150 4.86 1.89 11.59
CA LYS A 150 5.61 1.23 12.68
C LYS A 150 4.72 0.94 13.88
N ASN A 151 3.90 1.91 14.29
CA ASN A 151 2.94 1.75 15.38
C ASN A 151 1.90 0.66 15.09
N ALA A 152 1.61 0.43 13.81
CA ALA A 152 0.77 -0.68 13.34
C ALA A 152 1.49 -2.06 13.34
N GLY A 153 2.77 -2.10 13.72
CA GLY A 153 3.55 -3.33 13.91
C GLY A 153 4.33 -3.80 12.68
N LEU A 154 4.50 -2.97 11.64
CA LEU A 154 5.36 -3.28 10.51
C LEU A 154 6.75 -2.68 10.73
N ASP A 155 7.79 -3.42 10.33
CA ASP A 155 9.16 -2.90 10.30
C ASP A 155 9.32 -1.93 9.11
N VAL A 156 9.68 -0.67 9.41
CA VAL A 156 9.75 0.41 8.40
C VAL A 156 11.07 1.17 8.51
N ALA A 157 11.72 1.38 7.38
CA ALA A 157 12.84 2.30 7.24
C ALA A 157 12.48 3.47 6.31
N VAL A 158 13.14 4.60 6.49
CA VAL A 158 13.05 5.76 5.59
C VAL A 158 14.39 5.96 4.90
N THR A 159 14.36 6.30 3.61
CA THR A 159 15.54 6.57 2.81
C THR A 159 15.40 7.88 2.02
N ASN A 160 16.52 8.56 1.81
CA ASN A 160 16.60 9.70 0.91
C ASN A 160 16.81 9.30 -0.56
N ASP A 161 17.08 8.01 -0.83
CA ASP A 161 17.28 7.50 -2.19
C ASP A 161 16.40 6.25 -2.41
N ILE A 162 15.10 6.50 -2.55
CA ILE A 162 14.14 5.43 -2.80
C ILE A 162 14.31 4.80 -4.18
N LYS A 163 14.86 5.55 -5.16
CA LYS A 163 15.15 5.01 -6.48
C LYS A 163 16.16 3.87 -6.40
N LEU A 164 17.21 4.04 -5.63
CA LEU A 164 18.21 2.98 -5.41
C LEU A 164 17.57 1.72 -4.82
N GLU A 165 16.66 1.88 -3.86
CA GLU A 165 15.97 0.75 -3.23
C GLU A 165 15.02 0.02 -4.19
N LEU A 166 14.32 0.75 -5.06
CA LEU A 166 13.50 0.17 -6.11
C LEU A 166 14.35 -0.66 -7.08
N TRP A 167 15.48 -0.11 -7.54
CA TRP A 167 16.41 -0.82 -8.43
C TRP A 167 17.06 -2.04 -7.75
N ARG A 168 17.46 -1.92 -6.48
CA ARG A 168 17.99 -3.04 -5.70
C ARG A 168 16.99 -4.19 -5.61
N LYS A 169 15.71 -3.87 -5.33
CA LYS A 169 14.66 -4.88 -5.31
C LYS A 169 14.45 -5.51 -6.67
N LEU A 170 14.40 -4.72 -7.74
CA LEU A 170 14.25 -5.24 -9.11
C LEU A 170 15.41 -6.18 -9.47
N ALA A 171 16.66 -5.77 -9.23
CA ALA A 171 17.84 -6.59 -9.50
C ALA A 171 17.85 -7.92 -8.73
N MET A 172 17.29 -7.93 -7.51
CA MET A 172 17.13 -9.15 -6.73
C MET A 172 16.03 -10.07 -7.28
N MET A 173 14.91 -9.48 -7.73
CA MET A 173 13.74 -10.26 -8.14
C MET A 173 13.79 -10.75 -9.58
N ALA A 174 14.44 -10.02 -10.49
CA ALA A 174 14.51 -10.38 -11.91
C ALA A 174 15.08 -11.79 -12.14
N PRO A 175 16.22 -12.18 -11.55
CA PRO A 175 16.74 -13.56 -11.70
C PRO A 175 15.79 -14.63 -11.13
N MET A 176 15.05 -14.31 -10.06
CA MET A 176 14.10 -15.25 -9.44
C MET A 176 12.84 -15.45 -10.29
N SER A 177 12.51 -14.48 -11.14
CA SER A 177 11.34 -14.54 -12.03
C SER A 177 11.64 -15.18 -13.39
N GLY A 178 12.90 -15.59 -13.63
CA GLY A 178 13.30 -16.21 -14.89
C GLY A 178 13.40 -15.25 -16.06
N ILE A 179 13.61 -13.97 -15.78
CA ILE A 179 13.80 -12.90 -16.78
C ILE A 179 15.28 -12.76 -17.08
#